data_1068f208d26c9048fc31ec1d92ed0381
#
_entry.id   1068f208d26c9048fc31ec1d92ed0381
#
_cell.length_a   1.000
_cell.length_b   1.000
_cell.length_c   1.000
_cell.angle_alpha   90.00
_cell.angle_beta   90.00
_cell.angle_gamma   90.00
#
_symmetry.space_group_name_H-M   'P 1'
#
loop_
_entity.id
_entity.type
_entity.pdbx_description
1 polymer ?
#
loop_
_entity_poly.entity_id
_entity_poly.type
_entity_poly.pdbx_seq_one_letter_code
_entity_poly.pdbx_strand_id
1 'polypeptide(L)'
;MPLRQRGMERRQSGGILAAESGKAQEGENSMEKGRLCLCATPIGNLEDISLRVLRCLREADLIAAEDTRNSARLLAHFEIRTPMTSYHEFNKYDKAKLLLQELLKGKSIALITDAGMPCISDPGEELVREAAMAGISVTSLPGPSAALTALSLSGLPSGRFSFEGFLPRDKKERQERLREIAEEPRTLILYEAPHRLRKTLSELCTVLGEKRRISLCRELTKLHEEILRTDLSEALLRYESEDPRGEYVLVIEGKPRRELLREAASRWESLSLEEHLSLYMKEGLNEKEAMKKAARDRGIGKREIYRALKGDGRGSEKGSP
;
A
#
# COMPACT_ATOMS: atom_id res chain seq x y z
N MET A 1 -16.30 -18.57 0.48
CA MET A 1 -17.55 -18.13 1.14
C MET A 1 -18.44 -17.53 0.09
N PRO A 2 -19.64 -18.08 -0.18
CA PRO A 2 -20.52 -17.57 -1.22
C PRO A 2 -21.33 -16.37 -0.71
N LEU A 3 -21.44 -15.36 -1.55
CA LEU A 3 -22.27 -14.17 -1.33
C LEU A 3 -23.75 -14.57 -1.37
N ARG A 4 -24.43 -14.46 -0.24
CA ARG A 4 -25.88 -14.63 -0.14
C ARG A 4 -26.58 -13.37 -0.65
N GLN A 5 -27.36 -13.54 -1.70
CA GLN A 5 -28.41 -12.59 -2.09
C GLN A 5 -29.52 -12.62 -1.03
N ARG A 6 -29.83 -11.47 -0.44
CA ARG A 6 -31.06 -11.29 0.36
C ARG A 6 -32.10 -10.56 -0.48
N GLY A 7 -33.19 -11.25 -0.74
CA GLY A 7 -34.40 -10.69 -1.34
C GLY A 7 -35.07 -9.68 -0.41
N MET A 8 -35.58 -8.61 -1.01
CA MET A 8 -36.42 -7.59 -0.34
C MET A 8 -37.88 -8.02 -0.41
N GLU A 9 -38.45 -8.42 0.70
CA GLU A 9 -39.90 -8.49 0.87
C GLU A 9 -40.44 -7.11 1.29
N ARG A 10 -41.46 -6.69 0.54
CA ARG A 10 -42.30 -5.54 0.84
C ARG A 10 -43.26 -5.88 1.99
N ARG A 11 -43.34 -5.05 3.01
CA ARG A 11 -44.50 -4.95 3.88
C ARG A 11 -45.13 -3.58 3.77
N GLN A 12 -46.39 -3.57 3.32
CA GLN A 12 -47.36 -2.46 3.48
C GLN A 12 -47.98 -2.55 4.85
N SER A 13 -48.22 -1.42 5.42
CA SER A 13 -49.48 -1.00 6.07
C SER A 13 -49.27 -0.08 7.25
N GLY A 14 -50.06 0.97 7.26
CA GLY A 14 -50.75 1.50 8.42
C GLY A 14 -50.48 2.98 8.71
N GLY A 15 -51.33 3.85 8.18
CA GLY A 15 -51.35 5.28 8.54
C GLY A 15 -51.89 5.56 9.92
N ILE A 16 -51.56 6.72 10.48
CA ILE A 16 -52.44 7.54 11.35
C ILE A 16 -51.98 9.00 11.29
N LEU A 17 -52.97 9.88 11.34
CA LEU A 17 -53.03 11.30 11.05
C LEU A 17 -52.32 12.24 12.07
N ALA A 18 -51.89 13.36 11.54
CA ALA A 18 -52.04 14.77 11.96
C ALA A 18 -51.34 15.27 13.23
N ALA A 19 -50.47 16.30 13.01
CA ALA A 19 -50.61 17.60 13.66
C ALA A 19 -49.73 18.63 12.93
N GLU A 20 -50.38 19.63 12.36
CA GLU A 20 -49.77 20.85 11.82
C GLU A 20 -49.10 21.65 12.93
N SER A 21 -47.88 22.05 12.77
CA SER A 21 -47.38 23.31 13.34
C SER A 21 -46.34 23.87 12.40
N GLY A 22 -46.73 24.95 11.72
CA GLY A 22 -45.87 25.67 10.80
C GLY A 22 -44.67 26.29 11.51
N LYS A 23 -43.53 26.08 10.92
CA LYS A 23 -42.41 27.03 10.88
C LYS A 23 -41.90 27.07 9.47
N ALA A 24 -42.11 28.21 8.85
CA ALA A 24 -41.40 28.59 7.65
C ALA A 24 -39.92 28.53 7.95
N GLN A 25 -39.23 27.55 7.37
CA GLN A 25 -37.80 27.59 7.19
C GLN A 25 -37.59 28.13 5.77
N GLU A 26 -37.00 29.32 5.75
CA GLU A 26 -36.42 29.93 4.58
C GLU A 26 -35.57 28.90 3.85
N GLY A 27 -35.98 28.59 2.64
CA GLY A 27 -35.23 27.71 1.74
C GLY A 27 -33.94 28.40 1.33
N GLU A 28 -32.85 28.16 2.04
CA GLU A 28 -31.54 28.19 1.39
C GLU A 28 -31.58 27.12 0.28
N ASN A 29 -31.61 27.60 -0.95
CA ASN A 29 -31.44 26.81 -2.15
C ASN A 29 -30.00 26.30 -2.18
N SER A 30 -29.69 25.32 -1.33
CA SER A 30 -28.40 24.66 -1.35
C SER A 30 -28.31 23.90 -2.65
N MET A 31 -27.66 24.51 -3.65
CA MET A 31 -27.29 23.79 -4.88
C MET A 31 -26.67 22.46 -4.46
N GLU A 32 -27.24 21.37 -4.96
CA GLU A 32 -26.74 20.03 -4.68
C GLU A 32 -25.27 19.98 -5.14
N LYS A 33 -24.37 19.71 -4.19
CA LYS A 33 -22.93 19.63 -4.49
C LYS A 33 -22.69 18.51 -5.49
N GLY A 34 -21.73 18.71 -6.36
CA GLY A 34 -21.30 17.69 -7.30
C GLY A 34 -20.61 16.51 -6.62
N ARG A 35 -20.04 15.65 -7.41
CA ARG A 35 -19.30 14.45 -6.92
C ARG A 35 -17.95 14.32 -7.59
N LEU A 36 -16.97 13.83 -6.86
CA LEU A 36 -15.65 13.45 -7.38
C LEU A 36 -15.59 11.92 -7.50
N CYS A 37 -15.32 11.42 -8.70
CA CYS A 37 -15.16 9.99 -8.97
C CYS A 37 -13.72 9.69 -9.37
N LEU A 38 -13.00 8.87 -8.61
CA LEU A 38 -11.70 8.33 -8.98
C LEU A 38 -11.91 7.13 -9.89
N CYS A 39 -11.41 7.19 -11.12
CA CYS A 39 -11.66 6.18 -12.15
C CYS A 39 -10.35 5.49 -12.52
N ALA A 40 -10.21 4.20 -12.18
CA ALA A 40 -9.06 3.40 -12.57
C ALA A 40 -9.02 3.22 -14.10
N THR A 41 -7.86 3.47 -14.70
CA THR A 41 -7.58 3.27 -16.13
C THR A 41 -6.78 1.98 -16.38
N PRO A 42 -6.78 1.46 -17.60
CA PRO A 42 -5.98 0.28 -17.95
C PRO A 42 -4.48 0.50 -17.71
N ILE A 43 -3.79 -0.57 -17.30
CA ILE A 43 -2.33 -0.55 -17.09
C ILE A 43 -1.55 -1.13 -18.29
N GLY A 44 -2.23 -1.47 -19.36
CA GLY A 44 -1.61 -2.05 -20.56
C GLY A 44 -2.61 -2.71 -21.51
N ASN A 45 -3.72 -3.22 -21.00
CA ASN A 45 -4.78 -3.84 -21.79
C ASN A 45 -6.09 -3.05 -21.64
N LEU A 46 -6.62 -2.55 -22.76
CA LEU A 46 -7.84 -1.74 -22.77
C LEU A 46 -9.08 -2.49 -22.26
N GLU A 47 -9.09 -3.83 -22.35
CA GLU A 47 -10.21 -4.66 -21.88
C GLU A 47 -10.31 -4.70 -20.34
N ASP A 48 -9.26 -4.29 -19.62
CA ASP A 48 -9.27 -4.24 -18.15
C ASP A 48 -10.10 -3.07 -17.60
N ILE A 49 -10.57 -2.16 -18.43
CA ILE A 49 -11.42 -1.04 -17.99
C ILE A 49 -12.80 -1.55 -17.55
N SER A 50 -13.27 -1.11 -16.41
CA SER A 50 -14.59 -1.55 -15.95
C SER A 50 -15.73 -0.81 -16.65
N LEU A 51 -16.87 -1.49 -16.86
CA LEU A 51 -18.08 -0.87 -17.40
C LEU A 51 -18.58 0.33 -16.58
N ARG A 52 -18.34 0.31 -15.26
CA ARG A 52 -18.67 1.43 -14.36
C ARG A 52 -17.79 2.64 -14.62
N VAL A 53 -16.51 2.44 -14.89
CA VAL A 53 -15.59 3.53 -15.26
C VAL A 53 -16.02 4.14 -16.59
N LEU A 54 -16.27 3.33 -17.61
CA LEU A 54 -16.74 3.84 -18.92
C LEU A 54 -18.02 4.66 -18.80
N ARG A 55 -18.98 4.20 -18.01
CA ARG A 55 -20.22 4.96 -17.76
C ARG A 55 -19.93 6.27 -17.03
N CYS A 56 -19.13 6.23 -15.96
CA CYS A 56 -18.77 7.42 -15.20
C CYS A 56 -18.08 8.47 -16.06
N LEU A 57 -17.15 8.06 -16.93
CA LEU A 57 -16.44 8.96 -17.83
C LEU A 57 -17.38 9.61 -18.87
N ARG A 58 -18.44 8.91 -19.33
CA ARG A 58 -19.46 9.46 -20.24
C ARG A 58 -20.41 10.43 -19.55
N GLU A 59 -20.76 10.16 -18.28
CA GLU A 59 -21.74 10.93 -17.52
C GLU A 59 -21.13 12.11 -16.76
N ALA A 60 -19.82 12.20 -16.62
CA ALA A 60 -19.15 13.29 -15.94
C ALA A 60 -19.24 14.60 -16.74
N ASP A 61 -19.33 15.73 -16.04
CA ASP A 61 -19.28 17.06 -16.67
C ASP A 61 -17.86 17.44 -17.10
N LEU A 62 -16.85 16.87 -16.43
CA LEU A 62 -15.45 17.15 -16.67
C LEU A 62 -14.60 15.95 -16.27
N ILE A 63 -13.59 15.65 -17.08
CA ILE A 63 -12.54 14.69 -16.75
C ILE A 63 -11.25 15.45 -16.38
N ALA A 64 -10.72 15.22 -15.18
CA ALA A 64 -9.40 15.67 -14.78
C ALA A 64 -8.41 14.54 -15.06
N ALA A 65 -7.41 14.77 -15.91
CA ALA A 65 -6.48 13.77 -16.39
C ALA A 65 -5.02 14.20 -16.17
N GLU A 66 -4.13 13.26 -15.86
CA GLU A 66 -2.71 13.50 -15.63
C GLU A 66 -2.02 13.99 -16.92
N ASP A 67 -2.02 13.18 -17.99
CA ASP A 67 -1.63 13.60 -19.33
C ASP A 67 -2.84 13.54 -20.28
N THR A 68 -3.30 14.73 -20.69
CA THR A 68 -4.45 14.85 -21.57
C THR A 68 -4.24 14.22 -22.94
N ARG A 69 -2.99 14.07 -23.41
CA ARG A 69 -2.67 13.45 -24.72
C ARG A 69 -2.85 11.94 -24.66
N ASN A 70 -2.37 11.30 -23.58
CA ASN A 70 -2.54 9.87 -23.37
C ASN A 70 -4.01 9.54 -23.11
N SER A 71 -4.65 10.32 -22.23
CA SER A 71 -6.06 10.16 -21.91
C SER A 71 -6.97 10.38 -23.13
N ALA A 72 -6.64 11.31 -24.05
CA ALA A 72 -7.40 11.52 -25.28
C ALA A 72 -7.46 10.26 -26.16
N ARG A 73 -6.38 9.48 -26.22
CA ARG A 73 -6.36 8.20 -26.97
C ARG A 73 -7.30 7.17 -26.34
N LEU A 74 -7.28 7.07 -25.01
CA LEU A 74 -8.17 6.18 -24.26
C LEU A 74 -9.64 6.57 -24.49
N LEU A 75 -9.97 7.85 -24.31
CA LEU A 75 -11.34 8.36 -24.48
C LEU A 75 -11.83 8.19 -25.92
N ALA A 76 -10.98 8.45 -26.92
CA ALA A 76 -11.31 8.26 -28.33
C ALA A 76 -11.61 6.79 -28.66
N HIS A 77 -10.82 5.84 -28.10
CA HIS A 77 -11.06 4.40 -28.28
C HIS A 77 -12.45 3.96 -27.79
N PHE A 78 -12.92 4.52 -26.68
CA PHE A 78 -14.23 4.22 -26.11
C PHE A 78 -15.33 5.22 -26.52
N GLU A 79 -15.07 6.06 -27.52
CA GLU A 79 -16.01 7.06 -28.04
C GLU A 79 -16.58 8.01 -26.96
N ILE A 80 -15.75 8.37 -25.98
CA ILE A 80 -16.12 9.30 -24.91
C ILE A 80 -15.74 10.73 -25.31
N ARG A 81 -16.71 11.65 -25.25
CA ARG A 81 -16.57 13.05 -25.69
C ARG A 81 -16.60 14.06 -24.54
N THR A 82 -16.57 13.59 -23.30
CA THR A 82 -16.59 14.44 -22.10
C THR A 82 -15.41 15.40 -22.10
N PRO A 83 -15.62 16.71 -21.83
CA PRO A 83 -14.55 17.70 -21.74
C PRO A 83 -13.45 17.25 -20.77
N MET A 84 -12.20 17.57 -21.10
CA MET A 84 -11.05 17.15 -20.32
C MET A 84 -10.16 18.33 -19.94
N THR A 85 -9.56 18.27 -18.76
CA THR A 85 -8.58 19.25 -18.28
C THR A 85 -7.37 18.53 -17.66
N SER A 86 -6.19 19.15 -17.69
CA SER A 86 -4.98 18.59 -17.09
C SER A 86 -5.01 18.73 -15.57
N TYR A 87 -4.58 17.68 -14.87
CA TYR A 87 -4.35 17.67 -13.42
C TYR A 87 -3.14 16.77 -13.11
N HIS A 88 -1.96 17.35 -12.97
CA HIS A 88 -0.71 16.64 -12.82
C HIS A 88 0.13 17.21 -11.66
N GLU A 89 1.21 16.56 -11.29
CA GLU A 89 2.06 16.91 -10.15
C GLU A 89 2.47 18.38 -10.10
N PHE A 90 2.77 18.99 -11.26
CA PHE A 90 3.24 20.38 -11.34
C PHE A 90 2.14 21.44 -11.22
N ASN A 91 0.86 21.07 -11.37
CA ASN A 91 -0.26 22.00 -11.26
C ASN A 91 -1.29 21.63 -10.19
N LYS A 92 -1.08 20.55 -9.43
CA LYS A 92 -2.06 19.94 -8.54
C LYS A 92 -2.69 20.92 -7.54
N TYR A 93 -1.93 21.81 -6.95
CA TYR A 93 -2.43 22.74 -5.92
C TYR A 93 -3.40 23.79 -6.48
N ASP A 94 -3.01 24.47 -7.56
CA ASP A 94 -3.86 25.50 -8.17
C ASP A 94 -5.05 24.89 -8.88
N LYS A 95 -4.83 23.77 -9.53
CA LYS A 95 -5.87 23.07 -10.26
C LYS A 95 -6.89 22.41 -9.32
N ALA A 96 -6.46 21.90 -8.17
CA ALA A 96 -7.36 21.36 -7.14
C ALA A 96 -8.38 22.41 -6.70
N LYS A 97 -7.95 23.65 -6.46
CA LYS A 97 -8.84 24.76 -6.10
C LYS A 97 -9.89 25.06 -7.17
N LEU A 98 -9.48 25.06 -8.44
CA LEU A 98 -10.41 25.29 -9.55
C LEU A 98 -11.42 24.13 -9.69
N LEU A 99 -10.96 22.88 -9.60
CA LEU A 99 -11.83 21.71 -9.65
C LEU A 99 -12.79 21.67 -8.46
N LEU A 100 -12.32 22.05 -7.27
CA LEU A 100 -13.16 22.17 -6.09
C LEU A 100 -14.30 23.17 -6.28
N GLN A 101 -14.02 24.32 -6.90
CA GLN A 101 -15.06 25.30 -7.21
C GLN A 101 -16.12 24.74 -8.18
N GLU A 102 -15.71 23.97 -9.18
CA GLU A 102 -16.65 23.33 -10.10
C GLU A 102 -17.49 22.25 -9.42
N LEU A 103 -16.89 21.48 -8.51
CA LEU A 103 -17.61 20.52 -7.66
C LEU A 103 -18.63 21.21 -6.72
N LEU A 104 -18.27 22.35 -6.15
CA LEU A 104 -19.19 23.15 -5.30
C LEU A 104 -20.37 23.75 -6.09
N LYS A 105 -20.20 23.96 -7.41
CA LYS A 105 -21.26 24.39 -8.32
C LYS A 105 -22.17 23.23 -8.79
N GLY A 106 -21.97 22.01 -8.25
CA GLY A 106 -22.80 20.86 -8.58
C GLY A 106 -22.26 19.97 -9.72
N LYS A 107 -21.08 20.27 -10.30
CA LYS A 107 -20.51 19.44 -11.38
C LYS A 107 -19.98 18.11 -10.88
N SER A 108 -20.19 17.07 -11.66
CA SER A 108 -19.57 15.75 -11.47
C SER A 108 -18.22 15.70 -12.19
N ILE A 109 -17.15 15.39 -11.47
CA ILE A 109 -15.79 15.30 -12.02
C ILE A 109 -15.27 13.88 -11.91
N ALA A 110 -14.75 13.33 -13.02
CA ALA A 110 -14.01 12.09 -13.04
C ALA A 110 -12.50 12.40 -13.02
N LEU A 111 -11.77 11.85 -12.06
CA LEU A 111 -10.31 11.91 -12.00
C LEU A 111 -9.73 10.62 -12.55
N ILE A 112 -8.83 10.73 -13.53
CA ILE A 112 -8.08 9.62 -14.12
C ILE A 112 -6.58 9.92 -14.11
N THR A 113 -5.78 8.87 -14.12
CA THR A 113 -4.33 8.90 -14.29
C THR A 113 -3.94 8.20 -15.59
N ASP A 114 -2.69 8.26 -15.99
CA ASP A 114 -2.20 7.62 -17.21
C ASP A 114 -2.38 6.10 -17.18
N ALA A 115 -2.19 5.46 -16.02
CA ALA A 115 -2.35 4.01 -15.84
C ALA A 115 -2.71 3.63 -14.40
N GLY A 116 -3.75 2.86 -14.21
CA GLY A 116 -4.13 2.30 -12.92
C GLY A 116 -5.03 3.21 -12.07
N MET A 117 -4.84 3.14 -10.76
CA MET A 117 -5.65 3.84 -9.76
C MET A 117 -5.14 5.25 -9.50
N PRO A 118 -5.95 6.30 -9.69
CA PRO A 118 -5.59 7.66 -9.27
C PRO A 118 -5.22 7.72 -7.78
N CYS A 119 -4.36 8.65 -7.41
CA CYS A 119 -3.83 8.87 -6.06
C CYS A 119 -2.87 7.78 -5.54
N ILE A 120 -2.52 6.77 -6.34
CA ILE A 120 -1.56 5.73 -5.96
C ILE A 120 -0.30 5.88 -6.80
N SER A 121 0.71 6.55 -6.28
CA SER A 121 1.90 7.05 -7.01
C SER A 121 1.62 8.09 -8.07
N ASP A 122 0.41 8.63 -8.08
CA ASP A 122 -0.10 9.58 -9.07
C ASP A 122 -0.79 10.75 -8.36
N PRO A 123 -0.97 11.90 -9.04
CA PRO A 123 -1.68 13.05 -8.47
C PRO A 123 -3.13 12.73 -8.12
N GLY A 124 -3.66 13.37 -7.06
CA GLY A 124 -5.08 13.23 -6.71
C GLY A 124 -5.36 13.36 -5.22
N GLU A 125 -4.42 12.99 -4.36
CA GLU A 125 -4.58 13.02 -2.90
C GLU A 125 -5.06 14.40 -2.42
N GLU A 126 -4.46 15.48 -2.94
CA GLU A 126 -4.80 16.85 -2.61
C GLU A 126 -6.27 17.18 -2.93
N LEU A 127 -6.70 16.85 -4.16
CA LEU A 127 -8.07 17.09 -4.59
C LEU A 127 -9.08 16.27 -3.78
N VAL A 128 -8.76 15.02 -3.47
CA VAL A 128 -9.59 14.15 -2.63
C VAL A 128 -9.74 14.73 -1.23
N ARG A 129 -8.64 15.18 -0.64
CA ARG A 129 -8.62 15.79 0.70
C ARG A 129 -9.48 17.06 0.73
N GLU A 130 -9.28 17.98 -0.19
CA GLU A 130 -10.04 19.24 -0.26
C GLU A 130 -11.53 19.00 -0.53
N ALA A 131 -11.86 18.09 -1.44
CA ALA A 131 -13.24 17.71 -1.73
C ALA A 131 -13.94 17.13 -0.49
N ALA A 132 -13.28 16.21 0.20
CA ALA A 132 -13.81 15.60 1.43
C ALA A 132 -14.01 16.63 2.54
N MET A 133 -13.05 17.54 2.75
CA MET A 133 -13.17 18.63 3.73
C MET A 133 -14.32 19.60 3.40
N ALA A 134 -14.59 19.82 2.12
CA ALA A 134 -15.71 20.63 1.65
C ALA A 134 -17.07 19.89 1.68
N GLY A 135 -17.10 18.63 2.16
CA GLY A 135 -18.32 17.80 2.23
C GLY A 135 -18.86 17.41 0.85
N ILE A 136 -17.97 17.27 -0.14
CA ILE A 136 -18.29 16.76 -1.47
C ILE A 136 -18.22 15.24 -1.43
N SER A 137 -19.17 14.57 -2.10
CA SER A 137 -19.15 13.12 -2.22
C SER A 137 -17.96 12.67 -3.07
N VAL A 138 -17.06 11.90 -2.47
CA VAL A 138 -15.91 11.29 -3.18
C VAL A 138 -16.13 9.79 -3.26
N THR A 139 -16.00 9.21 -4.43
CA THR A 139 -16.09 7.76 -4.65
C THR A 139 -14.95 7.27 -5.52
N SER A 140 -14.53 6.01 -5.31
CA SER A 140 -13.54 5.37 -6.15
C SER A 140 -14.15 4.17 -6.86
N LEU A 141 -13.94 4.10 -8.17
CA LEU A 141 -14.35 2.96 -9.00
C LEU A 141 -13.16 2.01 -9.11
N PRO A 142 -13.23 0.81 -8.52
CA PRO A 142 -12.13 -0.14 -8.53
C PRO A 142 -11.81 -0.60 -9.96
N GLY A 143 -10.56 -0.89 -10.20
CA GLY A 143 -10.08 -1.35 -11.49
C GLY A 143 -8.62 -1.80 -11.45
N PRO A 144 -7.91 -1.75 -12.58
CA PRO A 144 -6.53 -2.20 -12.70
C PRO A 144 -5.57 -1.55 -11.69
N SER A 145 -4.66 -2.35 -11.17
CA SER A 145 -3.60 -1.90 -10.27
C SER A 145 -2.35 -2.76 -10.47
N ALA A 146 -1.28 -2.17 -10.99
CA ALA A 146 -0.04 -2.88 -11.25
C ALA A 146 0.54 -3.51 -9.97
N ALA A 147 0.48 -2.79 -8.84
CA ALA A 147 0.98 -3.26 -7.55
C ALA A 147 0.26 -4.53 -7.06
N LEU A 148 -1.07 -4.54 -7.08
CA LEU A 148 -1.85 -5.70 -6.62
C LEU A 148 -1.80 -6.87 -7.61
N THR A 149 -1.77 -6.59 -8.91
CA THR A 149 -1.59 -7.61 -9.95
C THR A 149 -0.22 -8.30 -9.79
N ALA A 150 0.85 -7.53 -9.63
CA ALA A 150 2.19 -8.08 -9.38
C ALA A 150 2.24 -8.89 -8.08
N LEU A 151 1.67 -8.39 -6.99
CA LEU A 151 1.63 -9.10 -5.71
C LEU A 151 0.93 -10.45 -5.84
N SER A 152 -0.22 -10.50 -6.52
CA SER A 152 -0.97 -11.76 -6.72
C SER A 152 -0.21 -12.78 -7.58
N LEU A 153 0.63 -12.30 -8.51
CA LEU A 153 1.45 -13.14 -9.38
C LEU A 153 2.79 -13.54 -8.74
N SER A 154 3.25 -12.85 -7.72
CA SER A 154 4.61 -12.97 -7.16
C SER A 154 4.90 -14.34 -6.52
N GLY A 155 3.88 -14.98 -5.93
CA GLY A 155 4.05 -16.17 -5.09
C GLY A 155 4.65 -15.86 -3.71
N LEU A 156 4.80 -14.59 -3.34
CA LEU A 156 5.25 -14.14 -2.03
C LEU A 156 4.06 -13.91 -1.08
N PRO A 157 4.27 -13.85 0.24
CA PRO A 157 3.19 -13.62 1.20
C PRO A 157 2.42 -12.33 0.89
N SER A 158 1.12 -12.44 0.62
CA SER A 158 0.26 -11.31 0.22
C SER A 158 -0.66 -10.78 1.34
N GLY A 159 -0.71 -11.47 2.49
CA GLY A 159 -1.60 -11.09 3.59
C GLY A 159 -1.23 -9.77 4.27
N ARG A 160 0.04 -9.37 4.20
CA ARG A 160 0.55 -8.08 4.69
C ARG A 160 1.67 -7.64 3.76
N PHE A 161 1.57 -6.45 3.23
CA PHE A 161 2.55 -5.86 2.32
C PHE A 161 2.71 -4.36 2.57
N SER A 162 3.81 -3.80 2.08
CA SER A 162 4.09 -2.38 2.05
C SER A 162 4.27 -1.96 0.60
N PHE A 163 3.56 -0.93 0.17
CA PHE A 163 3.71 -0.32 -1.13
C PHE A 163 4.61 0.91 -1.02
N GLU A 164 5.76 0.86 -1.64
CA GLU A 164 6.81 1.88 -1.55
C GLU A 164 6.86 2.79 -2.79
N GLY A 165 6.14 2.42 -3.87
CA GLY A 165 6.18 3.15 -5.12
C GLY A 165 7.57 3.20 -5.74
N PHE A 166 7.94 4.35 -6.32
CA PHE A 166 9.30 4.57 -6.85
C PHE A 166 10.26 5.01 -5.75
N LEU A 167 11.43 4.41 -5.69
CA LEU A 167 12.50 4.89 -4.81
C LEU A 167 12.92 6.31 -5.20
N PRO A 168 13.19 7.21 -4.24
CA PRO A 168 13.56 8.59 -4.49
C PRO A 168 14.71 8.74 -5.49
N ARG A 169 14.72 9.86 -6.22
CA ARG A 169 15.83 10.19 -7.13
C ARG A 169 17.00 10.83 -6.39
N ASP A 170 16.69 11.64 -5.36
CA ASP A 170 17.72 12.19 -4.49
C ASP A 170 18.49 11.09 -3.79
N LYS A 171 19.81 11.23 -3.73
CA LYS A 171 20.71 10.20 -3.19
C LYS A 171 20.49 9.97 -1.70
N LYS A 172 20.27 11.06 -0.94
CA LYS A 172 20.14 10.98 0.53
C LYS A 172 18.80 10.36 0.91
N GLU A 173 17.72 10.86 0.35
CA GLU A 173 16.36 10.32 0.56
C GLU A 173 16.26 8.85 0.14
N ARG A 174 16.90 8.50 -0.98
CA ARG A 174 16.97 7.12 -1.47
C ARG A 174 17.68 6.19 -0.50
N GLN A 175 18.81 6.62 0.07
CA GLN A 175 19.53 5.84 1.07
C GLN A 175 18.75 5.69 2.38
N GLU A 176 18.04 6.74 2.80
CA GLU A 176 17.15 6.67 3.96
C GLU A 176 16.04 5.64 3.72
N ARG A 177 15.36 5.71 2.58
CA ARG A 177 14.31 4.75 2.21
C ARG A 177 14.84 3.31 2.12
N LEU A 178 16.02 3.10 1.55
CA LEU A 178 16.67 1.78 1.49
C LEU A 178 16.94 1.20 2.88
N ARG A 179 17.32 2.03 3.86
CA ARG A 179 17.49 1.58 5.25
C ARG A 179 16.16 1.23 5.91
N GLU A 180 15.10 2.01 5.67
CA GLU A 180 13.76 1.73 6.19
C GLU A 180 13.25 0.38 5.68
N ILE A 181 13.32 0.14 4.38
CA ILE A 181 12.83 -1.11 3.78
C ILE A 181 13.69 -2.32 4.14
N ALA A 182 14.96 -2.13 4.55
CA ALA A 182 15.81 -3.23 5.00
C ALA A 182 15.25 -3.95 6.24
N GLU A 183 14.56 -3.22 7.11
CA GLU A 183 13.96 -3.73 8.33
C GLU A 183 12.49 -4.17 8.17
N GLU A 184 11.90 -3.96 7.00
CA GLU A 184 10.48 -4.23 6.77
C GLU A 184 10.19 -5.73 6.69
N PRO A 185 9.37 -6.29 7.61
CA PRO A 185 9.02 -7.70 7.59
C PRO A 185 7.89 -8.09 6.62
N ARG A 186 7.17 -7.11 6.10
CA ARG A 186 6.10 -7.34 5.14
C ARG A 186 6.67 -7.44 3.72
N THR A 187 5.94 -8.10 2.83
CA THR A 187 6.28 -8.08 1.40
C THR A 187 6.30 -6.64 0.89
N LEU A 188 7.36 -6.27 0.19
CA LEU A 188 7.58 -4.94 -0.36
C LEU A 188 7.15 -4.92 -1.83
N ILE A 189 6.54 -3.82 -2.27
CA ILE A 189 6.19 -3.59 -3.67
C ILE A 189 6.78 -2.26 -4.10
N LEU A 190 7.65 -2.31 -5.12
CA LEU A 190 8.30 -1.15 -5.71
C LEU A 190 7.94 -1.04 -7.19
N TYR A 191 7.78 0.18 -7.68
CA TYR A 191 7.78 0.48 -9.10
C TYR A 191 9.19 0.84 -9.56
N GLU A 192 9.57 0.42 -10.76
CA GLU A 192 10.87 0.80 -11.28
C GLU A 192 10.89 0.97 -12.80
N ALA A 193 11.61 1.99 -13.24
CA ALA A 193 11.83 2.26 -14.65
C ALA A 193 13.03 1.44 -15.20
N PRO A 194 13.02 1.04 -16.48
CA PRO A 194 14.04 0.16 -17.04
C PRO A 194 15.45 0.73 -16.88
N HIS A 195 15.65 2.00 -17.11
CA HIS A 195 16.97 2.67 -17.03
C HIS A 195 17.53 2.74 -15.60
N ARG A 196 16.73 2.48 -14.57
CA ARG A 196 17.13 2.49 -13.15
C ARG A 196 17.27 1.06 -12.57
N LEU A 197 16.69 0.06 -13.23
CA LEU A 197 16.53 -1.29 -12.70
C LEU A 197 17.85 -1.90 -12.21
N ARG A 198 18.91 -1.87 -13.01
CA ARG A 198 20.22 -2.42 -12.63
C ARG A 198 20.76 -1.82 -11.33
N LYS A 199 20.71 -0.49 -11.25
CA LYS A 199 21.14 0.24 -10.04
C LYS A 199 20.32 -0.16 -8.84
N THR A 200 19.00 -0.20 -8.99
CA THR A 200 18.07 -0.57 -7.92
C THR A 200 18.31 -1.99 -7.43
N LEU A 201 18.48 -2.97 -8.33
CA LEU A 201 18.80 -4.35 -7.95
C LEU A 201 20.12 -4.44 -7.18
N SER A 202 21.18 -3.74 -7.62
CA SER A 202 22.47 -3.72 -6.92
C SER A 202 22.36 -3.12 -5.51
N GLU A 203 21.61 -2.02 -5.35
CA GLU A 203 21.37 -1.41 -4.03
C GLU A 203 20.53 -2.32 -3.12
N LEU A 204 19.51 -2.99 -3.67
CA LEU A 204 18.69 -3.96 -2.94
C LEU A 204 19.50 -5.20 -2.52
N CYS A 205 20.40 -5.73 -3.36
CA CYS A 205 21.33 -6.78 -2.98
C CYS A 205 22.16 -6.38 -1.75
N THR A 206 22.66 -5.15 -1.75
CA THR A 206 23.49 -4.64 -0.66
C THR A 206 22.73 -4.51 0.67
N VAL A 207 21.48 -4.04 0.64
CA VAL A 207 20.74 -3.73 1.88
C VAL A 207 19.85 -4.85 2.37
N LEU A 208 19.31 -5.69 1.47
CA LEU A 208 18.40 -6.79 1.80
C LEU A 208 19.08 -8.15 1.82
N GLY A 209 20.29 -8.25 1.22
CA GLY A 209 21.03 -9.48 1.03
C GLY A 209 20.70 -10.18 -0.30
N GLU A 210 21.72 -10.77 -0.90
CA GLU A 210 21.70 -11.37 -2.26
C GLU A 210 20.64 -12.46 -2.43
N LYS A 211 20.36 -13.24 -1.37
CA LYS A 211 19.44 -14.38 -1.39
C LYS A 211 17.99 -14.01 -1.05
N ARG A 212 17.67 -12.70 -0.94
CA ARG A 212 16.31 -12.23 -0.74
C ARG A 212 15.48 -12.54 -1.98
N ARG A 213 14.34 -13.20 -1.79
CA ARG A 213 13.45 -13.55 -2.91
C ARG A 213 12.80 -12.32 -3.50
N ILE A 214 12.71 -12.29 -4.81
CA ILE A 214 12.08 -11.23 -5.59
C ILE A 214 11.27 -11.83 -6.74
N SER A 215 10.18 -11.16 -7.08
CA SER A 215 9.45 -11.34 -8.32
C SER A 215 9.49 -10.04 -9.12
N LEU A 216 10.10 -10.08 -10.29
CA LEU A 216 10.09 -8.97 -11.23
C LEU A 216 8.94 -9.19 -12.20
N CYS A 217 7.93 -8.32 -12.14
CA CYS A 217 6.80 -8.33 -13.06
C CYS A 217 7.02 -7.22 -14.09
N ARG A 218 7.21 -7.60 -15.33
CA ARG A 218 7.49 -6.68 -16.44
C ARG A 218 6.29 -6.60 -17.35
N GLU A 219 5.95 -5.39 -17.82
CA GLU A 219 4.93 -5.15 -18.86
C GLU A 219 3.59 -5.85 -18.57
N LEU A 220 3.13 -5.78 -17.31
CA LEU A 220 1.89 -6.43 -16.87
C LEU A 220 0.71 -6.07 -17.79
N THR A 221 -0.09 -7.06 -18.14
CA THR A 221 -1.24 -7.02 -19.04
C THR A 221 -0.93 -6.71 -20.50
N LYS A 222 0.33 -6.41 -20.85
CA LYS A 222 0.77 -6.11 -22.21
C LYS A 222 1.25 -7.36 -22.95
N LEU A 223 1.45 -7.22 -24.27
CA LEU A 223 1.90 -8.33 -25.14
C LEU A 223 3.19 -9.04 -24.66
N HIS A 224 4.09 -8.30 -24.02
CA HIS A 224 5.39 -8.80 -23.55
C HIS A 224 5.42 -8.92 -22.03
N GLU A 225 4.29 -9.31 -21.43
CA GLU A 225 4.22 -9.61 -20.00
C GLU A 225 5.20 -10.73 -19.63
N GLU A 226 5.98 -10.49 -18.61
CA GLU A 226 6.94 -11.47 -18.06
C GLU A 226 6.97 -11.40 -16.54
N ILE A 227 6.98 -12.58 -15.91
CA ILE A 227 7.09 -12.72 -14.45
C ILE A 227 8.31 -13.58 -14.13
N LEU A 228 9.38 -12.94 -13.68
CA LEU A 228 10.59 -13.61 -13.21
C LEU A 228 10.59 -13.73 -11.69
N ARG A 229 10.54 -14.96 -11.19
CA ARG A 229 10.62 -15.28 -9.75
C ARG A 229 11.97 -15.89 -9.44
N THR A 230 12.77 -15.19 -8.62
CA THR A 230 14.17 -15.56 -8.35
C THR A 230 14.65 -14.94 -7.04
N ASP A 231 15.96 -14.87 -6.80
CA ASP A 231 16.58 -14.05 -5.76
C ASP A 231 17.23 -12.79 -6.36
N LEU A 232 17.64 -11.86 -5.50
CA LEU A 232 18.19 -10.57 -5.93
C LEU A 232 19.49 -10.72 -6.70
N SER A 233 20.36 -11.69 -6.33
CA SER A 233 21.64 -11.91 -7.03
C SER A 233 21.43 -12.44 -8.45
N GLU A 234 20.53 -13.39 -8.64
CA GLU A 234 20.20 -13.92 -9.97
C GLU A 234 19.51 -12.87 -10.84
N ALA A 235 18.61 -12.07 -10.25
CA ALA A 235 17.98 -10.96 -10.95
C ALA A 235 19.00 -9.93 -11.42
N LEU A 236 19.97 -9.57 -10.57
CA LEU A 236 21.05 -8.64 -10.93
C LEU A 236 21.91 -9.20 -12.05
N LEU A 237 22.36 -10.46 -11.93
CA LEU A 237 23.19 -11.14 -12.93
C LEU A 237 22.50 -11.18 -14.31
N ARG A 238 21.20 -11.47 -14.34
CA ARG A 238 20.44 -11.45 -15.60
C ARG A 238 20.52 -10.09 -16.28
N TYR A 239 20.24 -9.01 -15.54
CA TYR A 239 20.21 -7.67 -16.10
C TYR A 239 21.59 -7.00 -16.24
N GLU A 240 22.67 -7.65 -15.84
CA GLU A 240 24.03 -7.28 -16.27
C GLU A 240 24.25 -7.59 -17.76
N SER A 241 23.67 -8.68 -18.25
CA SER A 241 23.79 -9.13 -19.64
C SER A 241 22.64 -8.68 -20.55
N GLU A 242 21.43 -8.50 -20.00
CA GLU A 242 20.23 -8.12 -20.74
C GLU A 242 19.87 -6.65 -20.50
N ASP A 243 19.57 -5.88 -21.55
CA ASP A 243 19.08 -4.51 -21.38
C ASP A 243 17.63 -4.48 -20.87
N PRO A 244 17.36 -3.87 -19.70
CA PRO A 244 16.01 -3.74 -19.19
C PRO A 244 15.13 -2.92 -20.13
N ARG A 245 13.92 -3.40 -20.43
CA ARG A 245 12.94 -2.73 -21.29
C ARG A 245 11.56 -2.81 -20.66
N GLY A 246 10.74 -1.79 -20.91
CA GLY A 246 9.39 -1.72 -20.39
C GLY A 246 9.34 -1.31 -18.93
N GLU A 247 8.19 -1.47 -18.30
CA GLU A 247 7.90 -1.06 -16.92
C GLU A 247 7.96 -2.25 -15.99
N TYR A 248 8.46 -2.03 -14.77
CA TYR A 248 8.67 -3.08 -13.79
C TYR A 248 7.92 -2.81 -12.50
N VAL A 249 7.32 -3.87 -11.97
CA VAL A 249 6.91 -3.96 -10.57
C VAL A 249 7.77 -5.00 -9.88
N LEU A 250 8.48 -4.60 -8.84
CA LEU A 250 9.33 -5.46 -8.02
C LEU A 250 8.57 -5.84 -6.77
N VAL A 251 8.28 -7.13 -6.61
CA VAL A 251 7.69 -7.66 -5.38
C VAL A 251 8.77 -8.42 -4.64
N ILE A 252 9.12 -7.97 -3.43
CA ILE A 252 10.28 -8.45 -2.69
C ILE A 252 9.84 -9.03 -1.36
N GLU A 253 10.39 -10.16 -0.98
CA GLU A 253 10.15 -10.76 0.32
C GLU A 253 10.62 -9.83 1.43
N GLY A 254 9.78 -9.61 2.44
CA GLY A 254 10.16 -8.85 3.62
C GLY A 254 11.25 -9.53 4.45
N LYS A 255 11.79 -8.82 5.45
CA LYS A 255 12.81 -9.39 6.34
C LYS A 255 12.28 -10.64 7.04
N PRO A 256 12.93 -11.80 6.93
CA PRO A 256 12.46 -13.03 7.54
C PRO A 256 12.34 -12.90 9.05
N ARG A 257 11.22 -13.34 9.61
CA ARG A 257 10.97 -13.29 11.07
C ARG A 257 12.10 -13.91 11.88
N ARG A 258 12.75 -14.95 11.33
CA ARG A 258 13.90 -15.60 11.98
C ARG A 258 15.10 -14.65 12.10
N GLU A 259 15.35 -13.80 11.12
CA GLU A 259 16.41 -12.80 11.17
C GLU A 259 16.10 -11.73 12.20
N LEU A 260 14.86 -11.19 12.19
CA LEU A 260 14.40 -10.22 13.19
C LEU A 260 14.54 -10.76 14.61
N LEU A 261 14.20 -12.04 14.84
CA LEU A 261 14.33 -12.66 16.15
C LEU A 261 15.80 -12.86 16.54
N ARG A 262 16.68 -13.21 15.60
CA ARG A 262 18.13 -13.34 15.86
C ARG A 262 18.75 -11.98 16.21
N GLU A 263 18.43 -10.94 15.45
CA GLU A 263 18.96 -9.59 15.73
C GLU A 263 18.42 -9.03 17.04
N ALA A 264 17.14 -9.27 17.34
CA ALA A 264 16.58 -8.91 18.62
C ALA A 264 17.29 -9.66 19.78
N ALA A 265 17.62 -10.93 19.57
CA ALA A 265 18.35 -11.72 20.56
C ALA A 265 19.81 -11.28 20.71
N SER A 266 20.50 -10.98 19.60
CA SER A 266 21.91 -10.58 19.62
C SER A 266 22.15 -9.25 20.35
N ARG A 267 21.17 -8.36 20.38
CA ARG A 267 21.24 -7.11 21.18
C ARG A 267 21.44 -7.37 22.67
N TRP A 268 21.03 -8.54 23.13
CA TRP A 268 21.10 -8.93 24.53
C TRP A 268 22.29 -9.86 24.84
N GLU A 269 23.06 -10.28 23.82
CA GLU A 269 24.22 -11.19 24.00
C GLU A 269 25.34 -10.53 24.79
N SER A 270 25.49 -9.21 24.71
CA SER A 270 26.49 -8.46 25.47
C SER A 270 26.17 -8.32 26.98
N LEU A 271 24.92 -8.57 27.38
CA LEU A 271 24.48 -8.49 28.74
C LEU A 271 24.38 -9.90 29.34
N SER A 272 24.82 -10.07 30.58
CA SER A 272 24.48 -11.29 31.34
C SER A 272 22.96 -11.42 31.49
N LEU A 273 22.49 -12.62 31.78
CA LEU A 273 21.06 -12.84 32.00
C LEU A 273 20.55 -12.08 33.24
N GLU A 274 21.37 -12.00 34.29
CA GLU A 274 21.07 -11.28 35.52
C GLU A 274 20.97 -9.77 35.28
N GLU A 275 21.89 -9.20 34.52
CA GLU A 275 21.82 -7.79 34.11
C GLU A 275 20.56 -7.48 33.28
N HIS A 276 20.22 -8.35 32.34
CA HIS A 276 19.02 -8.21 31.51
C HIS A 276 17.74 -8.26 32.36
N LEU A 277 17.64 -9.18 33.32
CA LEU A 277 16.51 -9.23 34.26
C LEU A 277 16.45 -7.99 35.15
N SER A 278 17.61 -7.55 35.64
CA SER A 278 17.71 -6.35 36.47
C SER A 278 17.18 -5.10 35.79
N LEU A 279 17.39 -4.96 34.45
CA LEU A 279 16.83 -3.88 33.68
C LEU A 279 15.30 -3.87 33.75
N TYR A 280 14.65 -5.02 33.54
CA TYR A 280 13.19 -5.10 33.59
C TYR A 280 12.62 -4.94 34.99
N MET A 281 13.33 -5.40 36.01
CA MET A 281 12.94 -5.18 37.40
C MET A 281 13.03 -3.70 37.79
N LYS A 282 14.02 -2.97 37.28
CA LYS A 282 14.12 -1.50 37.44
C LYS A 282 12.98 -0.74 36.71
N GLU A 283 12.43 -1.31 35.65
CA GLU A 283 11.23 -0.79 34.95
C GLU A 283 9.92 -1.12 35.69
N GLY A 284 9.98 -1.82 36.86
CA GLY A 284 8.84 -2.13 37.72
C GLY A 284 8.19 -3.49 37.44
N LEU A 285 8.78 -4.36 36.63
CA LEU A 285 8.27 -5.71 36.43
C LEU A 285 8.71 -6.61 37.61
N ASN A 286 7.83 -7.53 38.04
CA ASN A 286 8.24 -8.56 38.97
C ASN A 286 9.17 -9.60 38.32
N GLU A 287 9.91 -10.37 39.12
CA GLU A 287 10.89 -11.34 38.62
C GLU A 287 10.32 -12.31 37.58
N LYS A 288 9.08 -12.79 37.78
CA LYS A 288 8.42 -13.75 36.88
C LYS A 288 8.09 -13.12 35.52
N GLU A 289 7.71 -11.87 35.53
CA GLU A 289 7.43 -11.09 34.30
C GLU A 289 8.72 -10.71 33.59
N ALA A 290 9.75 -10.28 34.34
CA ALA A 290 11.08 -10.00 33.82
C ALA A 290 11.69 -11.23 33.14
N MET A 291 11.62 -12.44 33.81
CA MET A 291 12.03 -13.70 33.20
C MET A 291 11.28 -14.03 31.90
N LYS A 292 9.96 -13.81 31.87
CA LYS A 292 9.16 -14.08 30.68
C LYS A 292 9.52 -13.13 29.51
N LYS A 293 9.80 -11.88 29.84
CA LYS A 293 10.19 -10.85 28.85
C LYS A 293 11.60 -11.13 28.33
N ALA A 294 12.57 -11.39 29.21
CA ALA A 294 13.93 -11.74 28.82
C ALA A 294 14.01 -13.05 28.00
N ALA A 295 13.21 -14.08 28.34
CA ALA A 295 13.08 -15.30 27.56
C ALA A 295 12.65 -15.01 26.12
N ARG A 296 11.64 -14.16 25.98
CA ARG A 296 11.10 -13.74 24.67
C ARG A 296 12.13 -12.97 23.86
N ASP A 297 12.84 -12.04 24.49
CA ASP A 297 13.79 -11.16 23.81
C ASP A 297 15.06 -11.90 23.37
N ARG A 298 15.49 -12.90 24.14
CA ARG A 298 16.62 -13.78 23.80
C ARG A 298 16.23 -14.96 22.91
N GLY A 299 14.94 -15.17 22.65
CA GLY A 299 14.44 -16.30 21.87
C GLY A 299 14.68 -17.66 22.54
N ILE A 300 14.85 -17.70 23.87
CA ILE A 300 15.10 -18.91 24.65
C ILE A 300 13.90 -19.35 25.49
N GLY A 301 13.85 -20.62 25.85
CA GLY A 301 12.75 -21.16 26.64
C GLY A 301 12.75 -20.69 28.09
N LYS A 302 11.57 -20.50 28.70
CA LYS A 302 11.45 -20.13 30.13
C LYS A 302 12.19 -21.08 31.05
N ARG A 303 12.23 -22.39 30.72
CA ARG A 303 12.98 -23.40 31.51
C ARG A 303 14.49 -23.18 31.42
N GLU A 304 14.98 -22.68 30.30
CA GLU A 304 16.38 -22.41 30.05
C GLU A 304 16.87 -21.22 30.88
N ILE A 305 16.07 -20.14 30.94
CA ILE A 305 16.33 -19.00 31.83
C ILE A 305 16.39 -19.47 33.30
N TYR A 306 15.45 -20.31 33.71
CA TYR A 306 15.40 -20.79 35.08
C TYR A 306 16.64 -21.64 35.45
N ARG A 307 17.15 -22.48 34.54
CA ARG A 307 18.40 -23.22 34.71
C ARG A 307 19.62 -22.29 34.78
N ALA A 308 19.70 -21.33 33.92
CA ALA A 308 20.83 -20.41 33.86
C ALA A 308 20.95 -19.55 35.12
N LEU A 309 19.82 -19.18 35.74
CA LEU A 309 19.78 -18.35 36.95
C LEU A 309 19.92 -19.12 38.26
N LYS A 310 19.37 -20.35 38.34
CA LYS A 310 19.34 -21.11 39.60
C LYS A 310 20.38 -22.20 39.67
N GLY A 311 21.22 -22.35 38.63
CA GLY A 311 22.17 -23.45 38.54
C GLY A 311 21.43 -24.80 38.44
N ASP A 312 22.04 -25.79 37.83
CA ASP A 312 21.58 -27.18 37.98
C ASP A 312 21.67 -27.53 39.45
N GLY A 313 20.52 -27.52 40.13
CA GLY A 313 20.43 -27.91 41.57
C GLY A 313 20.79 -29.38 41.82
N ARG A 314 21.99 -29.77 41.42
CA ARG A 314 22.63 -31.05 41.73
C ARG A 314 24.07 -30.80 42.19
N GLY A 315 24.19 -30.43 43.40
CA GLY A 315 25.54 -30.34 43.98
C GLY A 315 25.56 -29.79 45.39
N SER A 316 25.11 -30.56 46.39
CA SER A 316 25.72 -30.75 47.68
C SER A 316 24.72 -31.24 48.76
N GLU A 317 24.43 -32.52 48.70
CA GLU A 317 24.12 -33.29 49.92
C GLU A 317 24.65 -34.68 49.69
N LYS A 318 25.94 -34.84 49.97
CA LYS A 318 26.55 -36.06 50.40
C LYS A 318 27.71 -35.67 51.30
N GLY A 319 27.49 -35.73 52.56
CA GLY A 319 28.48 -35.67 53.63
C GLY A 319 27.89 -36.34 54.83
N SER A 320 28.15 -37.62 54.88
CA SER A 320 28.03 -38.49 56.05
C SER A 320 29.03 -38.11 57.14
N PRO A 321 29.10 -38.80 58.28
CA PRO A 321 28.48 -40.03 58.68
C PRO A 321 27.54 -39.93 59.87
#